data_b749ca4d2761a42d704f192f3ac46b8b
#
_entry.id   b749ca4d2761a42d704f192f3ac46b8b
#
_cell.length_a   1.000
_cell.length_b   1.000
_cell.length_c   1.000
_cell.angle_alpha   90.00
_cell.angle_beta   90.00
_cell.angle_gamma   90.00
#
_symmetry.space_group_name_H-M   'P 1'
#
loop_
_entity.id
_entity.type
_entity.pdbx_description
1 polymer ?
#
loop_
_entity_poly.entity_id
_entity_poly.type
_entity_poly.pdbx_seq_one_letter_code
_entity_poly.pdbx_strand_id
1 'polypeptide(L)'
;PPPPPPPPPPPPPPPPPPPPPPPPFQAEDGIRDFLRSRGLGDVYKRPVIYLLDATEQAVARLRARLDALGDSLVVVGGDGLWNVHVHVDDAGAAVEAGVEAGRPHRIRITHFDRLAEQPPPAPEPAARAVVAVVPGDGLAALCAEAGATVLTTRAGEPPASGELAAAVTRANAREVILLPGSAELRHPAAAAAEQARAAGLRVAIVPTRSPVQNLAALAVHEPSRRFDEDVVAMTAAAGATRFGELTVAEHRSWTTVGVCEAGDLLGMIDGDVAVIGGELFETAATVLDRMLAAGGELVTVVLGADVDRALADRLEQHVRRGHLGVDTLVYTGRQNAPLLIGVE
;
A
#
# COMPACT_ATOMS: atom_id res chain seq x y z
N PRO A 1 48.73 -43.70 41.36
CA PRO A 1 47.28 -43.68 41.34
C PRO A 1 46.73 -43.91 39.93
N PRO A 2 45.64 -44.65 39.76
CA PRO A 2 45.03 -44.88 38.45
C PRO A 2 44.46 -43.56 37.85
N PRO A 3 44.42 -43.41 36.50
CA PRO A 3 43.88 -42.21 35.87
C PRO A 3 42.39 -42.05 36.17
N PRO A 4 41.90 -40.81 36.25
CA PRO A 4 40.48 -40.54 36.50
C PRO A 4 39.59 -41.09 35.38
N PRO A 5 38.34 -41.50 35.69
CA PRO A 5 37.43 -42.03 34.67
C PRO A 5 37.05 -40.91 33.65
N PRO A 6 36.75 -41.28 32.37
CA PRO A 6 36.33 -40.33 31.37
C PRO A 6 35.00 -39.63 31.74
N PRO A 7 34.79 -38.39 31.31
CA PRO A 7 33.55 -37.69 31.57
C PRO A 7 32.35 -38.35 30.89
N PRO A 8 31.15 -38.26 31.46
CA PRO A 8 29.95 -38.84 30.85
C PRO A 8 29.62 -38.15 29.50
N PRO A 9 29.00 -38.88 28.57
CA PRO A 9 28.58 -38.29 27.26
C PRO A 9 27.54 -37.19 27.44
N PRO A 10 27.54 -36.19 26.57
CA PRO A 10 26.55 -35.11 26.60
C PRO A 10 25.12 -35.65 26.38
N PRO A 11 24.11 -35.01 26.99
CA PRO A 11 22.72 -35.41 26.80
C PRO A 11 22.29 -35.26 25.34
N PRO A 12 21.35 -36.08 24.85
CA PRO A 12 20.83 -35.94 23.49
C PRO A 12 20.14 -34.62 23.28
N PRO A 13 20.16 -34.05 22.07
CA PRO A 13 19.48 -32.81 21.76
C PRO A 13 17.96 -32.96 21.95
N PRO A 14 17.26 -31.88 22.35
CA PRO A 14 15.82 -31.92 22.47
C PRO A 14 15.14 -32.20 21.13
N PRO A 15 13.97 -32.86 21.12
CA PRO A 15 13.21 -33.10 19.89
C PRO A 15 12.82 -31.77 19.20
N PRO A 16 12.75 -31.75 17.87
CA PRO A 16 12.30 -30.55 17.15
C PRO A 16 10.88 -30.16 17.57
N PRO A 17 10.55 -28.86 17.59
CA PRO A 17 9.21 -28.41 17.87
C PRO A 17 8.21 -28.97 16.84
N PRO A 18 6.94 -29.21 17.23
CA PRO A 18 5.91 -29.64 16.29
C PRO A 18 5.71 -28.58 15.20
N PRO A 19 5.37 -29.02 13.96
CA PRO A 19 5.09 -28.08 12.87
C PRO A 19 3.93 -27.14 13.28
N PRO A 20 3.97 -25.86 12.83
CA PRO A 20 2.87 -24.94 13.10
C PRO A 20 1.57 -25.50 12.51
N PRO A 21 0.41 -25.21 13.17
CA PRO A 21 -0.89 -25.57 12.61
C PRO A 21 -1.05 -24.94 11.21
N PRO A 22 -1.71 -25.63 10.27
CA PRO A 22 -2.00 -25.05 8.97
C PRO A 22 -2.78 -23.75 9.15
N PRO A 23 -2.52 -22.71 8.34
CA PRO A 23 -3.26 -21.46 8.41
C PRO A 23 -4.76 -21.75 8.26
N PRO A 24 -5.64 -21.00 8.97
CA PRO A 24 -7.07 -21.15 8.80
C PRO A 24 -7.42 -20.88 7.32
N PHE A 25 -8.12 -21.81 6.72
CA PHE A 25 -8.55 -21.77 5.33
C PHE A 25 -9.41 -20.50 5.14
N GLN A 26 -8.85 -19.46 4.50
CA GLN A 26 -9.61 -18.29 4.09
C GLN A 26 -10.38 -18.67 2.81
N ALA A 27 -11.62 -19.16 3.00
CA ALA A 27 -12.52 -19.55 1.92
C ALA A 27 -12.96 -18.36 1.03
N GLU A 28 -12.56 -17.14 1.33
CA GLU A 28 -13.02 -15.93 0.62
C GLU A 28 -12.21 -15.61 -0.65
N ASP A 29 -10.95 -16.02 -0.74
CA ASP A 29 -10.11 -15.67 -1.90
C ASP A 29 -10.40 -16.55 -3.13
N GLY A 30 -10.78 -17.81 -2.94
CA GLY A 30 -11.16 -18.69 -4.05
C GLY A 30 -12.51 -18.33 -4.71
N ILE A 31 -13.37 -17.61 -4.00
CA ILE A 31 -14.69 -17.18 -4.50
C ILE A 31 -14.58 -15.90 -5.34
N ARG A 32 -13.63 -15.02 -5.04
CA ARG A 32 -13.43 -13.76 -5.77
C ARG A 32 -12.91 -13.95 -7.20
N ASP A 33 -12.07 -14.93 -7.45
CA ASP A 33 -11.53 -15.20 -8.80
C ASP A 33 -12.55 -15.92 -9.69
N PHE A 34 -13.46 -16.69 -9.12
CA PHE A 34 -14.50 -17.39 -9.86
C PHE A 34 -15.62 -16.45 -10.37
N LEU A 35 -15.88 -15.36 -9.65
CA LEU A 35 -16.89 -14.36 -10.02
C LEU A 35 -16.47 -13.43 -11.18
N ARG A 36 -15.21 -13.43 -11.57
CA ARG A 36 -14.69 -12.60 -12.68
C ARG A 36 -14.86 -13.19 -14.07
N SER A 37 -15.22 -14.45 -14.21
CA SER A 37 -15.12 -15.16 -15.50
C SER A 37 -16.43 -15.50 -16.20
N ARG A 38 -17.62 -15.09 -15.71
CA ARG A 38 -18.89 -15.34 -16.39
C ARG A 38 -19.79 -14.11 -16.51
N GLY A 39 -20.30 -13.92 -17.73
CA GLY A 39 -20.97 -12.72 -18.22
C GLY A 39 -22.31 -12.39 -17.56
N LEU A 40 -22.70 -11.18 -17.76
CA LEU A 40 -23.87 -10.33 -17.48
C LEU A 40 -25.29 -10.97 -17.30
N GLY A 41 -25.44 -12.29 -17.20
CA GLY A 41 -26.72 -12.98 -17.01
C GLY A 41 -27.13 -13.24 -15.56
N ASP A 42 -26.21 -13.23 -14.59
CA ASP A 42 -26.44 -13.69 -13.21
C ASP A 42 -26.88 -12.59 -12.22
N VAL A 43 -27.20 -11.39 -12.68
CA VAL A 43 -27.42 -10.20 -11.84
C VAL A 43 -28.70 -10.29 -10.98
N TYR A 44 -29.61 -11.21 -11.27
CA TYR A 44 -30.93 -11.29 -10.59
C TYR A 44 -31.14 -12.53 -9.70
N LYS A 45 -30.24 -13.53 -9.71
CA LYS A 45 -30.39 -14.73 -8.92
C LYS A 45 -29.87 -14.60 -7.50
N ARG A 46 -30.61 -15.17 -6.53
CA ARG A 46 -30.28 -15.08 -5.09
C ARG A 46 -29.24 -16.11 -4.71
N PRO A 47 -28.08 -15.75 -4.18
CA PRO A 47 -27.14 -16.71 -3.63
C PRO A 47 -27.70 -17.31 -2.33
N VAL A 48 -27.74 -18.64 -2.28
CA VAL A 48 -28.07 -19.45 -1.12
C VAL A 48 -26.81 -20.21 -0.71
N ILE A 49 -26.36 -20.04 0.52
CA ILE A 49 -25.20 -20.73 1.09
C ILE A 49 -25.64 -21.45 2.36
N TYR A 50 -25.26 -22.72 2.52
CA TYR A 50 -25.42 -23.44 3.77
C TYR A 50 -24.40 -24.56 3.96
N LEU A 51 -24.16 -24.94 5.20
CA LEU A 51 -23.47 -26.16 5.55
C LEU A 51 -24.52 -27.29 5.65
N LEU A 52 -24.17 -28.48 5.18
CA LEU A 52 -25.05 -29.63 5.12
C LEU A 52 -24.38 -30.86 5.74
N ASP A 53 -24.99 -31.42 6.78
CA ASP A 53 -24.64 -32.74 7.26
C ASP A 53 -25.42 -33.78 6.43
N ALA A 54 -24.73 -34.52 5.54
CA ALA A 54 -25.35 -35.49 4.63
C ALA A 54 -24.35 -36.54 4.16
N THR A 55 -24.91 -37.71 3.77
CA THR A 55 -24.09 -38.74 3.13
C THR A 55 -23.74 -38.36 1.70
N GLU A 56 -22.61 -38.86 1.17
CA GLU A 56 -22.17 -38.60 -0.19
C GLU A 56 -23.22 -38.95 -1.26
N GLN A 57 -23.98 -40.05 -1.05
CA GLN A 57 -25.07 -40.46 -1.92
C GLN A 57 -26.25 -39.45 -1.92
N ALA A 58 -26.55 -38.84 -0.77
CA ALA A 58 -27.60 -37.82 -0.67
C ALA A 58 -27.14 -36.50 -1.36
N VAL A 59 -25.88 -36.14 -1.23
CA VAL A 59 -25.30 -34.97 -1.90
C VAL A 59 -25.28 -35.11 -3.42
N ALA A 60 -25.05 -36.32 -3.95
CA ALA A 60 -25.13 -36.55 -5.40
C ALA A 60 -26.52 -36.25 -5.96
N ARG A 61 -27.58 -36.62 -5.22
CA ARG A 61 -28.99 -36.31 -5.59
C ARG A 61 -29.30 -34.82 -5.42
N LEU A 62 -28.78 -34.21 -4.35
CA LEU A 62 -28.93 -32.78 -4.11
C LEU A 62 -28.31 -31.94 -5.24
N ARG A 63 -27.11 -32.29 -5.70
CA ARG A 63 -26.47 -31.61 -6.84
C ARG A 63 -27.35 -31.58 -8.07
N ALA A 64 -27.91 -32.73 -8.47
CA ALA A 64 -28.79 -32.81 -9.63
C ALA A 64 -30.07 -31.95 -9.47
N ARG A 65 -30.61 -31.85 -8.24
CA ARG A 65 -31.78 -31.03 -7.96
C ARG A 65 -31.46 -29.54 -7.93
N LEU A 66 -30.37 -29.14 -7.33
CA LEU A 66 -29.94 -27.71 -7.27
C LEU A 66 -29.51 -27.20 -8.64
N ASP A 67 -28.90 -28.06 -9.47
CA ASP A 67 -28.51 -27.71 -10.85
C ASP A 67 -29.74 -27.41 -11.74
N ALA A 68 -30.88 -28.04 -11.42
CA ALA A 68 -32.17 -27.76 -12.08
C ALA A 68 -32.87 -26.49 -11.55
N LEU A 69 -32.55 -26.02 -10.34
CA LEU A 69 -33.16 -24.84 -9.71
C LEU A 69 -32.41 -23.54 -9.98
N GLY A 70 -31.14 -23.60 -10.39
CA GLY A 70 -30.35 -22.41 -10.57
C GLY A 70 -29.04 -22.63 -11.30
N ASP A 71 -28.19 -21.59 -11.30
CA ASP A 71 -26.88 -21.59 -11.95
C ASP A 71 -25.79 -21.48 -10.88
N SER A 72 -24.52 -21.65 -11.31
CA SER A 72 -23.36 -21.44 -10.45
C SER A 72 -23.35 -22.28 -9.17
N LEU A 73 -23.73 -23.56 -9.29
CA LEU A 73 -23.73 -24.51 -8.18
C LEU A 73 -22.31 -24.94 -7.79
N VAL A 74 -21.94 -24.73 -6.53
CA VAL A 74 -20.70 -25.22 -5.93
C VAL A 74 -21.05 -26.04 -4.69
N VAL A 75 -20.63 -27.32 -4.65
CA VAL A 75 -20.76 -28.21 -3.49
C VAL A 75 -19.38 -28.80 -3.18
N VAL A 76 -18.79 -28.40 -2.06
CA VAL A 76 -17.46 -28.82 -1.61
C VAL A 76 -17.54 -29.39 -0.21
N GLY A 77 -16.84 -30.48 0.03
CA GLY A 77 -16.77 -31.11 1.36
C GLY A 77 -16.47 -32.61 1.28
N GLY A 78 -16.58 -33.28 2.41
CA GLY A 78 -16.35 -34.71 2.59
C GLY A 78 -16.62 -35.10 4.04
N ASP A 79 -16.49 -36.39 4.38
CA ASP A 79 -16.66 -36.92 5.73
C ASP A 79 -17.99 -36.53 6.41
N GLY A 80 -19.04 -36.37 5.60
CA GLY A 80 -20.39 -36.08 6.07
C GLY A 80 -20.72 -34.60 6.22
N LEU A 81 -19.77 -33.66 6.02
CA LEU A 81 -20.00 -32.22 6.08
C LEU A 81 -19.71 -31.55 4.74
N TRP A 82 -20.69 -30.82 4.21
CA TRP A 82 -20.64 -30.20 2.89
C TRP A 82 -20.97 -28.71 2.96
N ASN A 83 -20.27 -27.91 2.17
CA ASN A 83 -20.61 -26.51 1.91
C ASN A 83 -21.31 -26.41 0.56
N VAL A 84 -22.53 -25.91 0.56
CA VAL A 84 -23.38 -25.74 -0.61
C VAL A 84 -23.51 -24.25 -0.91
N HIS A 85 -23.24 -23.86 -2.16
CA HIS A 85 -23.42 -22.50 -2.68
C HIS A 85 -24.13 -22.61 -4.04
N VAL A 86 -25.27 -21.97 -4.19
CA VAL A 86 -26.05 -21.98 -5.43
C VAL A 86 -26.74 -20.62 -5.65
N HIS A 87 -26.85 -20.22 -6.91
CA HIS A 87 -27.58 -19.01 -7.33
C HIS A 87 -28.93 -19.43 -7.90
N VAL A 88 -30.02 -19.10 -7.21
CA VAL A 88 -31.40 -19.56 -7.56
C VAL A 88 -32.38 -18.39 -7.58
N ASP A 89 -33.45 -18.55 -8.33
CA ASP A 89 -34.60 -17.64 -8.31
C ASP A 89 -35.49 -17.92 -7.06
N ASP A 90 -35.65 -19.20 -6.68
CA ASP A 90 -36.37 -19.61 -5.49
C ASP A 90 -35.40 -20.14 -4.41
N ALA A 91 -35.05 -19.27 -3.47
CA ALA A 91 -34.18 -19.61 -2.35
C ALA A 91 -34.84 -20.61 -1.38
N GLY A 92 -36.18 -20.63 -1.28
CA GLY A 92 -36.93 -21.59 -0.48
C GLY A 92 -36.76 -23.01 -0.99
N ALA A 93 -36.95 -23.22 -2.30
CA ALA A 93 -36.76 -24.52 -2.94
C ALA A 93 -35.33 -25.06 -2.80
N ALA A 94 -34.31 -24.18 -2.82
CA ALA A 94 -32.90 -24.58 -2.61
C ALA A 94 -32.65 -25.04 -1.16
N VAL A 95 -33.25 -24.39 -0.17
CA VAL A 95 -33.17 -24.80 1.24
C VAL A 95 -33.93 -26.10 1.48
N GLU A 96 -35.13 -26.25 0.93
CA GLU A 96 -35.95 -27.50 1.03
C GLU A 96 -35.20 -28.68 0.43
N ALA A 97 -34.54 -28.51 -0.72
CA ALA A 97 -33.67 -29.53 -1.30
C ALA A 97 -32.54 -29.97 -0.34
N GLY A 98 -31.98 -29.01 0.40
CA GLY A 98 -31.00 -29.29 1.44
C GLY A 98 -31.57 -30.09 2.61
N VAL A 99 -32.79 -29.76 3.06
CA VAL A 99 -33.51 -30.49 4.14
C VAL A 99 -33.81 -31.90 3.75
N GLU A 100 -34.23 -32.15 2.50
CA GLU A 100 -34.50 -33.51 1.98
C GLU A 100 -33.20 -34.36 1.86
N ALA A 101 -32.07 -33.72 1.61
CA ALA A 101 -30.77 -34.40 1.48
C ALA A 101 -30.10 -34.69 2.83
N GLY A 102 -30.39 -33.88 3.87
CA GLY A 102 -29.75 -34.01 5.18
C GLY A 102 -30.16 -32.91 6.15
N ARG A 103 -29.20 -32.43 6.93
CA ARG A 103 -29.40 -31.36 7.93
C ARG A 103 -28.65 -30.09 7.52
N PRO A 104 -29.31 -29.14 6.82
CA PRO A 104 -28.70 -27.86 6.53
C PRO A 104 -28.63 -26.98 7.80
N HIS A 105 -27.52 -26.29 7.96
CA HIS A 105 -27.31 -25.32 9.05
C HIS A 105 -26.47 -24.15 8.58
N ARG A 106 -26.44 -23.02 9.35
CA ARG A 106 -25.80 -21.76 8.96
C ARG A 106 -26.28 -21.26 7.61
N ILE A 107 -27.56 -21.36 7.33
CA ILE A 107 -28.17 -20.94 6.07
C ILE A 107 -28.10 -19.44 5.94
N ARG A 108 -27.54 -18.96 4.81
CA ARG A 108 -27.50 -17.56 4.41
C ARG A 108 -28.16 -17.39 3.06
N ILE A 109 -29.12 -16.48 2.98
CA ILE A 109 -29.78 -16.09 1.74
C ILE A 109 -29.57 -14.61 1.58
N THR A 110 -28.88 -14.18 0.52
CA THR A 110 -28.61 -12.78 0.26
C THR A 110 -29.63 -12.26 -0.75
N HIS A 111 -30.34 -11.19 -0.39
CA HIS A 111 -31.25 -10.48 -1.27
C HIS A 111 -30.52 -9.25 -1.81
N PHE A 112 -30.25 -9.18 -3.11
CA PHE A 112 -29.62 -8.00 -3.73
C PHE A 112 -30.52 -6.77 -3.64
N ASP A 113 -31.84 -6.91 -3.62
CA ASP A 113 -32.78 -5.79 -3.48
C ASP A 113 -32.69 -5.07 -2.12
N ARG A 114 -32.23 -5.76 -1.06
CA ARG A 114 -32.00 -5.14 0.26
C ARG A 114 -30.63 -4.48 0.39
N LEU A 115 -29.64 -4.86 -0.44
CA LEU A 115 -28.33 -4.20 -0.48
C LEU A 115 -28.40 -2.84 -1.17
N ALA A 116 -29.42 -2.60 -2.01
CA ALA A 116 -29.65 -1.30 -2.64
C ALA A 116 -30.36 -0.30 -1.69
N GLU A 117 -31.04 -0.76 -0.62
CA GLU A 117 -31.81 0.11 0.28
C GLU A 117 -31.11 0.48 1.60
N GLN A 118 -30.05 -0.22 1.97
CA GLN A 118 -29.21 0.19 3.10
C GLN A 118 -27.74 0.01 2.67
N PRO A 119 -27.04 1.09 2.33
CA PRO A 119 -25.58 1.03 2.28
C PRO A 119 -25.09 0.48 3.63
N PRO A 120 -24.09 -0.40 3.63
CA PRO A 120 -23.49 -0.86 4.89
C PRO A 120 -23.20 0.39 5.72
N PRO A 121 -23.44 0.35 7.04
CA PRO A 121 -23.13 1.52 7.89
C PRO A 121 -21.72 1.94 7.53
N ALA A 122 -21.56 3.22 7.15
CA ALA A 122 -20.23 3.73 6.80
C ALA A 122 -19.28 3.35 7.93
N PRO A 123 -18.11 2.79 7.64
CA PRO A 123 -17.16 2.42 8.67
C PRO A 123 -16.96 3.63 9.57
N GLU A 124 -16.99 3.43 10.89
CA GLU A 124 -16.80 4.54 11.82
C GLU A 124 -15.51 5.28 11.44
N PRO A 125 -15.54 6.62 11.42
CA PRO A 125 -14.36 7.40 11.07
C PRO A 125 -13.19 7.02 11.98
N ALA A 126 -12.04 6.72 11.39
CA ALA A 126 -10.81 6.54 12.15
C ALA A 126 -10.55 7.78 13.01
N ALA A 127 -9.84 7.60 14.13
CA ALA A 127 -9.44 8.74 14.95
C ALA A 127 -8.56 9.70 14.13
N ARG A 128 -7.56 9.14 13.42
CA ARG A 128 -6.61 9.88 12.59
C ARG A 128 -6.26 9.10 11.32
N ALA A 129 -5.99 9.83 10.24
CA ALA A 129 -5.41 9.32 9.00
C ALA A 129 -4.35 10.28 8.47
N VAL A 130 -3.39 9.71 7.72
CA VAL A 130 -2.43 10.50 6.93
C VAL A 130 -2.80 10.35 5.47
N VAL A 131 -2.83 11.46 4.73
CA VAL A 131 -3.01 11.49 3.27
C VAL A 131 -1.69 11.89 2.64
N ALA A 132 -1.09 11.02 1.87
CA ALA A 132 0.17 11.28 1.17
C ALA A 132 -0.07 11.42 -0.34
N VAL A 133 0.48 12.49 -0.92
CA VAL A 133 0.47 12.71 -2.37
C VAL A 133 1.84 12.34 -2.90
N VAL A 134 1.90 11.37 -3.83
CA VAL A 134 3.16 10.85 -4.36
C VAL A 134 3.05 10.49 -5.84
N PRO A 135 4.12 10.61 -6.62
CA PRO A 135 4.19 10.07 -7.98
C PRO A 135 4.61 8.59 -7.95
N GLY A 136 4.09 7.81 -8.90
CA GLY A 136 4.52 6.43 -9.11
C GLY A 136 3.93 5.40 -8.13
N ASP A 137 3.69 4.21 -8.66
CA ASP A 137 3.00 3.15 -7.92
C ASP A 137 3.86 2.53 -6.80
N GLY A 138 5.19 2.57 -6.94
CA GLY A 138 6.10 2.06 -5.91
C GLY A 138 6.10 2.95 -4.67
N LEU A 139 6.17 4.28 -4.83
CA LEU A 139 6.03 5.23 -3.71
C LEU A 139 4.63 5.14 -3.09
N ALA A 140 3.60 4.96 -3.92
CA ALA A 140 2.23 4.75 -3.45
C ALA A 140 2.13 3.53 -2.55
N ALA A 141 2.73 2.40 -2.96
CA ALA A 141 2.75 1.18 -2.15
C ALA A 141 3.49 1.39 -0.81
N LEU A 142 4.67 2.02 -0.83
CA LEU A 142 5.44 2.32 0.39
C LEU A 142 4.64 3.19 1.38
N CYS A 143 3.99 4.25 0.90
CA CYS A 143 3.16 5.09 1.76
C CYS A 143 1.92 4.35 2.29
N ALA A 144 1.31 3.48 1.48
CA ALA A 144 0.17 2.66 1.90
C ALA A 144 0.57 1.61 2.94
N GLU A 145 1.73 0.96 2.80
CA GLU A 145 2.30 0.05 3.80
C GLU A 145 2.57 0.76 5.14
N ALA A 146 2.96 2.04 5.08
CA ALA A 146 3.10 2.89 6.26
C ALA A 146 1.74 3.39 6.83
N GLY A 147 0.60 2.92 6.28
CA GLY A 147 -0.74 3.24 6.76
C GLY A 147 -1.34 4.53 6.21
N ALA A 148 -0.73 5.17 5.22
CA ALA A 148 -1.27 6.38 4.61
C ALA A 148 -2.35 6.08 3.55
N THR A 149 -3.36 6.93 3.48
CA THR A 149 -4.24 7.03 2.30
C THR A 149 -3.47 7.75 1.20
N VAL A 150 -3.34 7.13 0.03
CA VAL A 150 -2.50 7.66 -1.03
C VAL A 150 -3.32 8.30 -2.15
N LEU A 151 -2.84 9.46 -2.62
CA LEU A 151 -3.24 10.07 -3.88
C LEU A 151 -2.05 10.06 -4.84
N THR A 152 -2.15 9.27 -5.92
CA THR A 152 -1.08 9.17 -6.92
C THR A 152 -1.20 10.31 -7.93
N THR A 153 -0.09 11.01 -8.19
CA THR A 153 -0.02 12.05 -9.22
C THR A 153 0.44 11.49 -10.57
N ARG A 154 -0.04 12.10 -11.65
CA ARG A 154 0.48 11.86 -13.00
C ARG A 154 1.51 12.92 -13.36
N ALA A 155 2.49 12.52 -14.20
CA ALA A 155 3.48 13.46 -14.70
C ALA A 155 2.80 14.61 -15.47
N GLY A 156 3.18 15.85 -15.18
CA GLY A 156 2.62 17.04 -15.82
C GLY A 156 1.19 17.41 -15.44
N GLU A 157 0.51 16.60 -14.60
CA GLU A 157 -0.87 16.85 -14.15
C GLU A 157 -0.93 16.89 -12.62
N PRO A 158 -0.58 18.01 -11.97
CA PRO A 158 -0.72 18.14 -10.53
C PRO A 158 -2.21 18.09 -10.12
N PRO A 159 -2.56 17.36 -9.04
CA PRO A 159 -3.95 17.26 -8.60
C PRO A 159 -4.52 18.62 -8.20
N ALA A 160 -5.76 18.85 -8.62
CA ALA A 160 -6.50 20.05 -8.25
C ALA A 160 -6.90 20.01 -6.76
N SER A 161 -7.20 21.18 -6.17
CA SER A 161 -7.64 21.27 -4.77
C SER A 161 -8.86 20.41 -4.46
N GLY A 162 -9.79 20.24 -5.42
CA GLY A 162 -10.95 19.37 -5.27
C GLY A 162 -10.59 17.87 -5.16
N GLU A 163 -9.57 17.40 -5.89
CA GLU A 163 -9.09 16.01 -5.80
C GLU A 163 -8.40 15.76 -4.45
N LEU A 164 -7.62 16.73 -3.98
CA LEU A 164 -7.00 16.68 -2.66
C LEU A 164 -8.07 16.67 -1.55
N ALA A 165 -9.09 17.51 -1.65
CA ALA A 165 -10.20 17.53 -0.70
C ALA A 165 -10.99 16.21 -0.71
N ALA A 166 -11.21 15.63 -1.88
CA ALA A 166 -11.83 14.32 -2.02
C ALA A 166 -10.95 13.20 -1.41
N ALA A 167 -9.63 13.27 -1.54
CA ALA A 167 -8.70 12.32 -0.90
C ALA A 167 -8.76 12.44 0.63
N VAL A 168 -8.78 13.66 1.17
CA VAL A 168 -8.95 13.91 2.60
C VAL A 168 -10.28 13.35 3.12
N THR A 169 -11.36 13.52 2.37
CA THR A 169 -12.68 12.98 2.74
C THR A 169 -12.71 11.45 2.67
N ARG A 170 -12.08 10.84 1.64
CA ARG A 170 -11.97 9.36 1.51
C ARG A 170 -11.18 8.71 2.64
N ALA A 171 -10.26 9.43 3.26
CA ALA A 171 -9.51 8.93 4.42
C ALA A 171 -10.42 8.59 5.62
N ASN A 172 -11.68 9.07 5.62
CA ASN A 172 -12.72 8.75 6.60
C ASN A 172 -12.20 8.81 8.05
N ALA A 173 -11.60 9.92 8.42
CA ALA A 173 -11.04 10.15 9.75
C ALA A 173 -11.49 11.50 10.32
N ARG A 174 -11.49 11.61 11.66
CA ARG A 174 -11.82 12.88 12.36
C ARG A 174 -10.68 13.88 12.29
N GLU A 175 -9.45 13.39 12.29
CA GLU A 175 -8.20 14.13 12.17
C GLU A 175 -7.45 13.66 10.93
N VAL A 176 -6.99 14.56 10.08
CA VAL A 176 -6.25 14.23 8.86
C VAL A 176 -4.96 15.05 8.80
N ILE A 177 -3.85 14.38 8.50
CA ILE A 177 -2.57 15.01 8.21
C ILE A 177 -2.31 14.86 6.70
N LEU A 178 -2.14 15.98 6.00
CA LEU A 178 -1.90 16.00 4.55
C LEU A 178 -0.42 16.26 4.27
N LEU A 179 0.18 15.37 3.46
CA LEU A 179 1.56 15.43 2.98
C LEU A 179 1.56 15.71 1.47
N PRO A 180 1.77 16.95 1.02
CA PRO A 180 1.69 17.31 -0.40
C PRO A 180 2.77 16.67 -1.28
N GLY A 181 3.99 16.47 -0.78
CA GLY A 181 5.10 15.84 -1.48
C GLY A 181 5.66 16.63 -2.67
N SER A 182 5.18 17.85 -2.91
CA SER A 182 5.66 18.77 -3.95
C SER A 182 5.41 20.21 -3.54
N ALA A 183 6.35 21.08 -3.93
CA ALA A 183 6.22 22.54 -3.71
C ALA A 183 5.03 23.14 -4.48
N GLU A 184 4.72 22.61 -5.66
CA GLU A 184 3.60 23.05 -6.51
C GLU A 184 2.25 22.82 -5.86
N LEU A 185 2.14 21.79 -5.00
CA LEU A 185 0.90 21.45 -4.31
C LEU A 185 0.63 22.27 -3.05
N ARG A 186 1.52 23.22 -2.69
CA ARG A 186 1.36 24.05 -1.50
C ARG A 186 0.03 24.79 -1.47
N HIS A 187 -0.34 25.47 -2.55
CA HIS A 187 -1.58 26.22 -2.64
C HIS A 187 -2.82 25.33 -2.79
N PRO A 188 -2.83 24.32 -3.69
CA PRO A 188 -3.94 23.36 -3.77
C PRO A 188 -4.21 22.63 -2.46
N ALA A 189 -3.16 22.22 -1.73
CA ALA A 189 -3.28 21.55 -0.43
C ALA A 189 -3.87 22.48 0.65
N ALA A 190 -3.47 23.75 0.67
CA ALA A 190 -4.04 24.74 1.59
C ALA A 190 -5.54 24.94 1.34
N ALA A 191 -5.95 25.07 0.07
CA ALA A 191 -7.36 25.23 -0.30
C ALA A 191 -8.18 23.96 0.05
N ALA A 192 -7.64 22.77 -0.19
CA ALA A 192 -8.26 21.50 0.17
C ALA A 192 -8.43 21.35 1.69
N ALA A 193 -7.42 21.74 2.47
CA ALA A 193 -7.50 21.71 3.94
C ALA A 193 -8.55 22.67 4.48
N GLU A 194 -8.67 23.88 3.92
CA GLU A 194 -9.73 24.83 4.30
C GLU A 194 -11.12 24.29 3.98
N GLN A 195 -11.30 23.68 2.80
CA GLN A 195 -12.58 23.07 2.43
C GLN A 195 -12.94 21.91 3.39
N ALA A 196 -11.98 21.07 3.76
CA ALA A 196 -12.21 19.97 4.69
C ALA A 196 -12.49 20.45 6.13
N ARG A 197 -11.83 21.54 6.58
CA ARG A 197 -12.12 22.19 7.88
C ARG A 197 -13.52 22.77 7.92
N ALA A 198 -13.96 23.40 6.83
CA ALA A 198 -15.33 23.90 6.71
C ALA A 198 -16.37 22.78 6.78
N ALA A 199 -16.02 21.56 6.38
CA ALA A 199 -16.82 20.35 6.54
C ALA A 199 -16.74 19.69 7.94
N GLY A 200 -16.02 20.31 8.89
CA GLY A 200 -15.91 19.85 10.28
C GLY A 200 -14.74 18.89 10.57
N LEU A 201 -13.83 18.64 9.61
CA LEU A 201 -12.65 17.83 9.83
C LEU A 201 -11.53 18.65 10.48
N ARG A 202 -10.73 18.02 11.34
CA ARG A 202 -9.49 18.60 11.83
C ARG A 202 -8.36 18.24 10.88
N VAL A 203 -7.86 19.21 10.11
CA VAL A 203 -6.85 18.99 9.08
C VAL A 203 -5.58 19.78 9.37
N ALA A 204 -4.41 19.12 9.36
CA ALA A 204 -3.11 19.76 9.35
C ALA A 204 -2.36 19.43 8.06
N ILE A 205 -1.48 20.33 7.63
CA ILE A 205 -0.60 20.12 6.49
C ILE A 205 0.84 20.08 7.02
N VAL A 206 1.56 19.03 6.73
CA VAL A 206 3.02 18.98 6.89
C VAL A 206 3.63 19.44 5.56
N PRO A 207 4.38 20.55 5.53
CA PRO A 207 4.76 21.23 4.29
C PRO A 207 5.92 20.52 3.57
N THR A 208 5.68 19.30 3.09
CA THR A 208 6.63 18.52 2.32
C THR A 208 6.74 19.02 0.87
N ARG A 209 7.96 19.04 0.33
CA ARG A 209 8.27 19.49 -1.03
C ARG A 209 8.81 18.37 -1.93
N SER A 210 9.00 17.18 -1.37
CA SER A 210 9.48 16.00 -2.08
C SER A 210 8.86 14.73 -1.47
N PRO A 211 8.66 13.65 -2.25
CA PRO A 211 8.20 12.37 -1.75
C PRO A 211 9.10 11.76 -0.67
N VAL A 212 10.41 12.02 -0.69
CA VAL A 212 11.33 11.53 0.37
C VAL A 212 11.02 12.19 1.72
N GLN A 213 10.55 13.44 1.72
CA GLN A 213 10.08 14.10 2.94
C GLN A 213 8.75 13.51 3.44
N ASN A 214 7.88 13.01 2.53
CA ASN A 214 6.69 12.25 2.93
C ASN A 214 7.09 10.97 3.65
N LEU A 215 8.09 10.24 3.14
CA LEU A 215 8.59 9.01 3.77
C LEU A 215 9.17 9.29 5.16
N ALA A 216 10.00 10.34 5.30
CA ALA A 216 10.55 10.74 6.59
C ALA A 216 9.45 11.14 7.60
N ALA A 217 8.44 11.91 7.15
CA ALA A 217 7.30 12.26 7.99
C ALA A 217 6.51 11.03 8.43
N LEU A 218 6.26 10.07 7.51
CA LEU A 218 5.55 8.84 7.81
C LEU A 218 6.32 7.93 8.77
N ALA A 219 7.67 7.90 8.68
CA ALA A 219 8.51 7.09 9.56
C ALA A 219 8.38 7.45 11.04
N VAL A 220 8.03 8.70 11.36
CA VAL A 220 7.85 9.17 12.74
C VAL A 220 6.38 9.32 13.15
N HIS A 221 5.45 9.04 12.24
CA HIS A 221 4.01 9.08 12.53
C HIS A 221 3.64 8.07 13.61
N GLU A 222 2.95 8.53 14.65
CA GLU A 222 2.53 7.71 15.78
C GLU A 222 1.06 8.01 16.11
N PRO A 223 0.12 7.14 15.72
CA PRO A 223 -1.32 7.35 15.92
C PRO A 223 -1.74 7.56 17.38
N SER A 224 -0.96 7.05 18.33
CA SER A 224 -1.23 7.15 19.77
C SER A 224 -0.87 8.50 20.37
N ARG A 225 -0.04 9.31 19.69
CA ARG A 225 0.29 10.68 20.13
C ARG A 225 -0.90 11.62 20.01
N ARG A 226 -0.85 12.73 20.72
CA ARG A 226 -1.80 13.83 20.47
C ARG A 226 -1.58 14.38 19.05
N PHE A 227 -2.66 14.82 18.41
CA PHE A 227 -2.62 15.27 17.02
C PHE A 227 -1.55 16.34 16.76
N ASP A 228 -1.49 17.38 17.59
CA ASP A 228 -0.55 18.47 17.41
C ASP A 228 0.91 18.02 17.63
N GLU A 229 1.16 17.11 18.57
CA GLU A 229 2.48 16.55 18.84
C GLU A 229 2.96 15.70 17.67
N ASP A 230 2.08 14.92 17.08
CA ASP A 230 2.37 14.08 15.91
C ASP A 230 2.67 14.95 14.67
N VAL A 231 1.85 15.99 14.43
CA VAL A 231 2.09 16.97 13.35
C VAL A 231 3.43 17.67 13.54
N VAL A 232 3.82 18.03 14.75
CA VAL A 232 5.11 18.66 15.05
C VAL A 232 6.25 17.68 14.78
N ALA A 233 6.14 16.41 15.23
CA ALA A 233 7.15 15.40 14.98
C ALA A 233 7.33 15.12 13.47
N MET A 234 6.23 14.95 12.74
CA MET A 234 6.24 14.75 11.28
C MET A 234 6.82 15.96 10.54
N THR A 235 6.48 17.18 10.97
CA THR A 235 7.01 18.40 10.38
C THR A 235 8.51 18.55 10.63
N ALA A 236 8.97 18.19 11.83
CA ALA A 236 10.39 18.22 12.17
C ALA A 236 11.19 17.21 11.33
N ALA A 237 10.72 15.97 11.19
CA ALA A 237 11.36 14.96 10.37
C ALA A 237 11.41 15.36 8.88
N ALA A 238 10.28 15.81 8.32
CA ALA A 238 10.24 16.33 6.95
C ALA A 238 11.19 17.52 6.74
N GLY A 239 11.27 18.42 7.70
CA GLY A 239 12.16 19.60 7.65
C GLY A 239 13.63 19.27 7.82
N ALA A 240 13.98 18.21 8.55
CA ALA A 240 15.34 17.72 8.71
C ALA A 240 15.86 17.00 7.44
N THR A 241 14.94 16.42 6.66
CA THR A 241 15.28 15.69 5.44
C THR A 241 15.53 16.68 4.29
N ARG A 242 16.78 16.84 3.88
CA ARG A 242 17.17 17.52 2.63
C ARG A 242 16.83 16.61 1.46
N PHE A 243 16.41 17.17 0.34
CA PHE A 243 16.04 16.37 -0.80
C PHE A 243 16.77 16.76 -2.07
N GLY A 244 17.08 15.77 -2.88
CA GLY A 244 17.60 15.91 -4.23
C GLY A 244 16.72 15.15 -5.22
N GLU A 245 16.78 15.57 -6.46
CA GLU A 245 16.07 14.95 -7.56
C GLU A 245 16.93 14.99 -8.82
N LEU A 246 16.91 13.90 -9.60
CA LEU A 246 17.42 13.92 -10.95
C LEU A 246 16.23 13.96 -11.92
N THR A 247 16.31 14.88 -12.89
CA THR A 247 15.32 15.01 -13.94
C THR A 247 16.01 15.21 -15.29
N VAL A 248 15.31 15.02 -16.39
CA VAL A 248 15.81 15.25 -17.75
C VAL A 248 15.26 16.59 -18.24
N ALA A 249 16.13 17.45 -18.74
CA ALA A 249 15.73 18.73 -19.33
C ALA A 249 14.91 18.49 -20.59
N GLU A 250 13.68 19.01 -20.64
CA GLU A 250 12.80 18.89 -21.83
C GLU A 250 13.19 19.87 -22.94
N HIS A 251 13.78 20.99 -22.58
CA HIS A 251 14.17 22.05 -23.53
C HIS A 251 15.37 22.82 -23.00
N ARG A 252 16.01 23.57 -23.89
CA ARG A 252 17.09 24.45 -23.53
C ARG A 252 16.62 25.56 -22.60
N SER A 253 17.27 25.73 -21.46
CA SER A 253 16.97 26.81 -20.52
C SER A 253 18.20 27.29 -19.75
N TRP A 254 18.07 28.50 -19.17
CA TRP A 254 19.07 29.06 -18.26
C TRP A 254 18.78 28.56 -16.84
N THR A 255 19.83 28.07 -16.18
CA THR A 255 19.77 27.63 -14.78
C THR A 255 20.79 28.40 -13.95
N THR A 256 20.75 28.20 -12.62
CA THR A 256 21.71 28.79 -11.69
C THR A 256 23.16 28.35 -11.93
N VAL A 257 23.39 27.22 -12.58
CA VAL A 257 24.71 26.63 -12.82
C VAL A 257 25.16 26.66 -14.28
N GLY A 258 24.34 27.21 -15.18
CA GLY A 258 24.62 27.32 -16.59
C GLY A 258 23.40 27.10 -17.50
N VAL A 259 23.67 26.90 -18.79
CA VAL A 259 22.64 26.58 -19.78
C VAL A 259 22.56 25.08 -19.91
N CYS A 260 21.35 24.53 -19.80
CA CYS A 260 21.07 23.14 -20.14
C CYS A 260 20.48 23.03 -21.55
N GLU A 261 20.75 21.95 -22.23
CA GLU A 261 20.14 21.55 -23.50
C GLU A 261 19.07 20.47 -23.26
N ALA A 262 18.17 20.27 -24.22
CA ALA A 262 17.20 19.19 -24.15
C ALA A 262 17.91 17.82 -24.08
N GLY A 263 17.55 16.98 -23.11
CA GLY A 263 18.18 15.68 -22.85
C GLY A 263 19.28 15.69 -21.80
N ASP A 264 19.74 16.87 -21.36
CA ASP A 264 20.69 16.94 -20.24
C ASP A 264 20.05 16.45 -18.94
N LEU A 265 20.84 15.79 -18.10
CA LEU A 265 20.46 15.42 -16.75
C LEU A 265 20.65 16.60 -15.80
N LEU A 266 19.58 16.98 -15.12
CA LEU A 266 19.60 18.03 -14.12
C LEU A 266 19.59 17.39 -12.73
N GLY A 267 20.64 17.60 -11.96
CA GLY A 267 20.68 17.27 -10.53
C GLY A 267 20.21 18.48 -9.73
N MET A 268 19.09 18.32 -9.04
CA MET A 268 18.47 19.34 -8.21
C MET A 268 18.73 19.07 -6.74
N ILE A 269 18.94 20.11 -5.94
CA ILE A 269 19.03 20.05 -4.48
C ILE A 269 18.08 21.11 -3.93
N ASP A 270 17.17 20.69 -3.03
CA ASP A 270 16.14 21.53 -2.41
C ASP A 270 15.27 22.32 -3.41
N GLY A 271 15.16 21.83 -4.64
CA GLY A 271 14.38 22.40 -5.73
C GLY A 271 15.15 23.30 -6.70
N ASP A 272 16.43 23.58 -6.44
CA ASP A 272 17.31 24.37 -7.32
C ASP A 272 18.23 23.47 -8.13
N VAL A 273 18.50 23.81 -9.41
CA VAL A 273 19.46 23.09 -10.24
C VAL A 273 20.86 23.31 -9.68
N ALA A 274 21.48 22.23 -9.21
CA ALA A 274 22.82 22.24 -8.67
C ALA A 274 23.86 21.67 -9.64
N VAL A 275 23.48 20.75 -10.54
CA VAL A 275 24.37 20.03 -11.47
C VAL A 275 23.69 19.90 -12.82
N ILE A 276 24.44 20.12 -13.90
CA ILE A 276 24.07 19.71 -15.26
C ILE A 276 25.04 18.60 -15.67
N GLY A 277 24.54 17.44 -16.07
CA GLY A 277 25.34 16.26 -16.40
C GLY A 277 24.78 15.48 -17.60
N GLY A 278 25.57 14.52 -18.10
CA GLY A 278 25.17 13.65 -19.20
C GLY A 278 24.98 12.17 -18.79
N GLU A 279 25.59 11.76 -17.69
CA GLU A 279 25.59 10.38 -17.21
C GLU A 279 24.90 10.29 -15.84
N LEU A 280 23.96 9.34 -15.73
CA LEU A 280 23.06 9.25 -14.58
C LEU A 280 23.81 9.01 -13.26
N PHE A 281 24.77 8.07 -13.25
CA PHE A 281 25.55 7.78 -12.05
C PHE A 281 26.42 8.96 -11.61
N GLU A 282 27.16 9.58 -12.53
CA GLU A 282 28.08 10.68 -12.22
C GLU A 282 27.32 11.92 -11.71
N THR A 283 26.15 12.20 -12.30
CA THR A 283 25.29 13.30 -11.87
C THR A 283 24.71 13.02 -10.48
N ALA A 284 24.22 11.78 -10.25
CA ALA A 284 23.68 11.38 -8.96
C ALA A 284 24.74 11.38 -7.85
N ALA A 285 25.95 10.86 -8.13
CA ALA A 285 27.06 10.87 -7.19
C ALA A 285 27.47 12.30 -6.82
N THR A 286 27.53 13.21 -7.81
CA THR A 286 27.83 14.63 -7.55
C THR A 286 26.76 15.31 -6.68
N VAL A 287 25.47 15.00 -6.90
CA VAL A 287 24.37 15.50 -6.05
C VAL A 287 24.53 14.97 -4.63
N LEU A 288 24.75 13.65 -4.47
CA LEU A 288 24.96 13.00 -3.17
C LEU A 288 26.13 13.62 -2.41
N ASP A 289 27.28 13.78 -3.06
CA ASP A 289 28.48 14.36 -2.43
C ASP A 289 28.23 15.79 -1.95
N ARG A 290 27.51 16.60 -2.75
CA ARG A 290 27.12 17.96 -2.34
C ARG A 290 26.16 17.98 -1.17
N MET A 291 25.18 17.08 -1.18
CA MET A 291 24.23 16.96 -0.07
C MET A 291 24.94 16.49 1.20
N LEU A 292 25.82 15.48 1.11
CA LEU A 292 26.56 14.93 2.24
C LEU A 292 27.68 15.83 2.75
N ALA A 293 28.17 16.78 1.93
CA ALA A 293 29.13 17.79 2.39
C ALA A 293 28.60 18.67 3.55
N ALA A 294 27.27 18.78 3.68
CA ALA A 294 26.62 19.44 4.81
C ALA A 294 26.31 18.49 5.99
N GLY A 295 26.81 17.25 5.94
CA GLY A 295 26.55 16.19 6.92
C GLY A 295 25.33 15.35 6.56
N GLY A 296 25.09 14.29 7.30
CA GLY A 296 23.98 13.34 7.18
C GLY A 296 24.40 11.99 7.72
N GLU A 297 23.42 11.23 8.23
CA GLU A 297 23.61 9.89 8.79
C GLU A 297 22.88 8.83 7.96
N LEU A 298 21.83 9.24 7.23
CA LEU A 298 21.03 8.37 6.40
C LEU A 298 20.79 8.97 5.01
N VAL A 299 21.04 8.16 3.98
CA VAL A 299 20.70 8.45 2.59
C VAL A 299 19.54 7.55 2.15
N THR A 300 18.45 8.16 1.71
CA THR A 300 17.33 7.46 1.07
C THR A 300 17.39 7.66 -0.43
N VAL A 301 17.51 6.58 -1.20
CA VAL A 301 17.51 6.57 -2.67
C VAL A 301 16.21 5.95 -3.17
N VAL A 302 15.48 6.67 -4.02
CA VAL A 302 14.24 6.16 -4.63
C VAL A 302 14.39 6.11 -6.14
N LEU A 303 14.39 4.90 -6.70
CA LEU A 303 14.59 4.65 -8.12
C LEU A 303 13.31 4.91 -8.92
N GLY A 304 13.45 5.60 -10.05
CA GLY A 304 12.41 5.80 -11.04
C GLY A 304 12.04 4.53 -11.80
N ALA A 305 11.01 4.64 -12.68
CA ALA A 305 10.45 3.50 -13.41
C ALA A 305 11.47 2.83 -14.35
N ASP A 306 12.31 3.63 -15.01
CA ASP A 306 13.24 3.17 -16.06
C ASP A 306 14.68 3.00 -15.55
N VAL A 307 14.88 2.97 -14.24
CA VAL A 307 16.21 2.90 -13.63
C VAL A 307 16.48 1.52 -13.04
N ASP A 308 17.61 0.92 -13.47
CA ASP A 308 18.06 -0.38 -12.97
C ASP A 308 18.55 -0.29 -11.52
N ARG A 309 18.30 -1.34 -10.76
CA ARG A 309 18.80 -1.53 -9.38
C ARG A 309 20.34 -1.42 -9.30
N ALA A 310 21.04 -1.81 -10.36
CA ALA A 310 22.50 -1.70 -10.43
C ALA A 310 23.02 -0.26 -10.22
N LEU A 311 22.23 0.76 -10.55
CA LEU A 311 22.56 2.14 -10.23
C LEU A 311 22.59 2.36 -8.72
N ALA A 312 21.57 1.88 -8.01
CA ALA A 312 21.52 2.01 -6.55
C ALA A 312 22.68 1.31 -5.86
N ASP A 313 23.07 0.11 -6.31
CA ASP A 313 24.19 -0.63 -5.74
C ASP A 313 25.52 0.15 -5.93
N ARG A 314 25.68 0.82 -7.07
CA ARG A 314 26.83 1.68 -7.34
C ARG A 314 26.84 2.94 -6.46
N LEU A 315 25.68 3.58 -6.26
CA LEU A 315 25.52 4.75 -5.39
C LEU A 315 25.75 4.39 -3.92
N GLU A 316 25.19 3.26 -3.45
CA GLU A 316 25.46 2.76 -2.10
C GLU A 316 26.95 2.50 -1.90
N GLN A 317 27.63 1.90 -2.88
CA GLN A 317 29.07 1.68 -2.81
C GLN A 317 29.85 3.03 -2.81
N HIS A 318 29.41 4.03 -3.56
CA HIS A 318 29.98 5.37 -3.59
C HIS A 318 29.87 6.04 -2.22
N VAL A 319 28.66 6.05 -1.62
CA VAL A 319 28.43 6.60 -0.28
C VAL A 319 29.29 5.88 0.76
N ARG A 320 29.31 4.55 0.76
CA ARG A 320 30.08 3.75 1.71
C ARG A 320 31.60 4.01 1.63
N ARG A 321 32.13 4.34 0.45
CA ARG A 321 33.56 4.67 0.26
C ARG A 321 33.90 6.08 0.67
N GLY A 322 33.04 7.04 0.37
CA GLY A 322 33.28 8.47 0.59
C GLY A 322 32.86 8.96 1.97
N HIS A 323 31.83 8.35 2.55
CA HIS A 323 31.16 8.82 3.76
C HIS A 323 30.95 7.68 4.76
N LEU A 324 32.01 7.38 5.52
CA LEU A 324 31.98 6.33 6.56
C LEU A 324 30.97 6.70 7.65
N GLY A 325 30.07 5.78 7.96
CA GLY A 325 29.03 5.96 8.98
C GLY A 325 27.70 6.52 8.44
N VAL A 326 27.57 6.68 7.12
CA VAL A 326 26.30 7.01 6.49
C VAL A 326 25.63 5.72 5.99
N ASP A 327 24.43 5.46 6.48
CA ASP A 327 23.59 4.35 6.02
C ASP A 327 22.84 4.72 4.73
N THR A 328 22.53 3.72 3.90
CA THR A 328 21.79 3.93 2.65
C THR A 328 20.58 3.00 2.59
N LEU A 329 19.39 3.57 2.38
CA LEU A 329 18.17 2.86 2.08
C LEU A 329 17.78 3.04 0.60
N VAL A 330 17.40 1.96 -0.06
CA VAL A 330 17.03 1.97 -1.48
C VAL A 330 15.62 1.46 -1.66
N TYR A 331 14.78 2.27 -2.31
CA TYR A 331 13.41 1.95 -2.68
C TYR A 331 13.20 2.03 -4.18
N THR A 332 12.21 1.29 -4.69
CA THR A 332 11.75 1.38 -6.08
C THR A 332 10.44 2.14 -6.10
N GLY A 333 10.50 3.41 -6.46
CA GLY A 333 9.35 4.32 -6.44
C GLY A 333 8.50 4.30 -7.70
N ARG A 334 9.10 3.92 -8.84
CA ARG A 334 8.48 3.90 -10.17
C ARG A 334 7.89 5.24 -10.60
N GLN A 335 8.41 6.35 -10.08
CA GLN A 335 8.12 7.69 -10.54
C GLN A 335 8.85 7.99 -11.88
N ASN A 336 8.42 9.05 -12.58
CA ASN A 336 9.05 9.46 -13.86
C ASN A 336 10.46 10.05 -13.66
N ALA A 337 10.68 10.78 -12.58
CA ALA A 337 12.02 11.26 -12.25
C ALA A 337 12.96 10.06 -12.07
N PRO A 338 14.12 10.03 -12.75
CA PRO A 338 15.07 8.92 -12.66
C PRO A 338 15.46 8.58 -11.22
N LEU A 339 15.63 9.60 -10.37
CA LEU A 339 16.08 9.39 -9.00
C LEU A 339 15.54 10.48 -8.08
N LEU A 340 15.09 10.07 -6.88
CA LEU A 340 14.89 10.97 -5.75
C LEU A 340 15.88 10.58 -4.65
N ILE A 341 16.39 11.57 -3.95
CA ILE A 341 17.40 11.41 -2.90
C ILE A 341 16.93 12.15 -1.65
N GLY A 342 16.97 11.48 -0.50
CA GLY A 342 16.81 12.09 0.82
C GLY A 342 18.12 11.99 1.60
N VAL A 343 18.47 13.01 2.38
CA VAL A 343 19.60 12.98 3.33
C VAL A 343 19.14 13.54 4.67
N GLU A 344 19.27 12.71 5.70
CA GLU A 344 18.92 12.98 7.10
C GLU A 344 20.16 13.06 7.99
#